data_5042a33a8c81b25d7fc6162ca82372e8
#
_entry.id   5042a33a8c81b25d7fc6162ca82372e8
#
_cell.length_a   1.000
_cell.length_b   1.000
_cell.length_c   1.000
_cell.angle_alpha   90.00
_cell.angle_beta   90.00
_cell.angle_gamma   90.00
#
_symmetry.space_group_name_H-M   'P 1'
#
loop_
_entity.id
_entity.type
_entity.pdbx_description
1 polymer ?
#
loop_
_entity_poly.entity_id
_entity_poly.type
_entity_poly.pdbx_seq_one_letter_code
_entity_poly.pdbx_strand_id
1 'polypeptide(L)'
;CCCIAVKTGPYVACISDRVREEADEVGLPILELPEALPYIDIIVNVMNLIFEEEGNSAILEKYVKDILYENYSDRVLMAERGRLFGMDVEHDWFAAVVINFRKMVVPDEQDWKGIRFLARAVLGLFRERAEITECIRIPLKKGYLLLAEGETEDKVRMVLADLFTEEKIRELWDAGADRIVCAAGSVR
;
A
#
# COMPACT_ATOMS: atom_id res chain seq x y z
N CYS A 1 5.43 6.70 15.52
CA CYS A 1 4.56 5.85 16.34
C CYS A 1 3.12 6.09 15.91
N CYS A 2 2.33 5.03 15.70
CA CYS A 2 0.95 5.17 15.24
C CYS A 2 -0.06 5.16 16.40
N CYS A 3 0.29 4.56 17.53
CA CYS A 3 -0.51 4.51 18.75
C CYS A 3 0.34 4.09 19.95
N ILE A 4 -0.17 4.26 21.14
CA ILE A 4 0.39 3.71 22.38
C ILE A 4 -0.64 2.76 22.99
N ALA A 5 -0.22 1.55 23.35
CA ALA A 5 -1.04 0.60 24.10
C ALA A 5 -0.57 0.58 25.55
N VAL A 6 -1.49 0.79 26.49
CA VAL A 6 -1.22 0.81 27.94
C VAL A 6 -2.05 -0.29 28.60
N LYS A 7 -1.39 -1.21 29.28
CA LYS A 7 -2.08 -2.22 30.06
C LYS A 7 -2.43 -1.66 31.44
N THR A 8 -3.70 -1.62 31.75
CA THR A 8 -4.19 -1.25 33.10
C THR A 8 -4.12 -2.45 34.02
N GLY A 9 -3.91 -2.19 35.30
CA GLY A 9 -3.74 -3.22 36.34
C GLY A 9 -3.23 -2.62 37.66
N PRO A 10 -2.55 -3.42 38.51
CA PRO A 10 -2.15 -2.98 39.85
C PRO A 10 -1.25 -1.75 39.90
N TYR A 11 -0.46 -1.51 38.84
CA TYR A 11 0.49 -0.39 38.78
C TYR A 11 -0.05 0.84 38.06
N VAL A 12 -1.00 0.65 37.13
CA VAL A 12 -1.66 1.71 36.38
C VAL A 12 -3.15 1.39 36.37
N ALA A 13 -3.88 1.96 37.31
CA ALA A 13 -5.32 1.68 37.45
C ALA A 13 -6.15 2.23 36.30
N CYS A 14 -5.78 3.40 35.77
CA CYS A 14 -6.41 4.05 34.62
C CYS A 14 -5.45 5.05 33.98
N ILE A 15 -5.72 5.41 32.73
CA ILE A 15 -5.03 6.51 32.04
C ILE A 15 -5.66 7.81 32.53
N SER A 16 -4.84 8.74 33.06
CA SER A 16 -5.34 10.02 33.57
C SER A 16 -5.89 10.89 32.44
N ASP A 17 -6.86 11.73 32.76
CA ASP A 17 -7.48 12.64 31.80
C ASP A 17 -6.44 13.59 31.15
N ARG A 18 -5.46 14.04 31.91
CA ARG A 18 -4.37 14.85 31.41
C ARG A 18 -3.56 14.15 30.30
N VAL A 19 -3.28 12.85 30.44
CA VAL A 19 -2.55 12.08 29.42
C VAL A 19 -3.41 11.89 28.18
N ARG A 20 -4.74 11.74 28.36
CA ARG A 20 -5.67 11.65 27.21
C ARG A 20 -5.73 12.97 26.47
N GLU A 21 -5.86 14.09 27.17
CA GLU A 21 -5.88 15.43 26.57
C GLU A 21 -4.59 15.73 25.80
N GLU A 22 -3.42 15.48 26.40
CA GLU A 22 -2.11 15.66 25.73
C GLU A 22 -1.97 14.76 24.49
N ALA A 23 -2.50 13.52 24.52
CA ALA A 23 -2.48 12.60 23.39
C ALA A 23 -3.42 13.07 22.26
N ASP A 24 -4.60 13.57 22.61
CA ASP A 24 -5.56 14.12 21.65
C ASP A 24 -5.01 15.39 20.97
N GLU A 25 -4.30 16.25 21.70
CA GLU A 25 -3.65 17.46 21.15
C GLU A 25 -2.61 17.11 20.06
N VAL A 26 -1.89 16.01 20.23
CA VAL A 26 -0.87 15.55 19.26
C VAL A 26 -1.40 14.51 18.26
N GLY A 27 -2.69 14.16 18.34
CA GLY A 27 -3.31 13.16 17.47
C GLY A 27 -2.74 11.74 17.65
N LEU A 28 -2.35 11.37 18.88
CA LEU A 28 -1.77 10.08 19.22
C LEU A 28 -2.82 9.16 19.88
N PRO A 29 -3.38 8.15 19.19
CA PRO A 29 -4.33 7.21 19.77
C PRO A 29 -3.72 6.45 20.94
N ILE A 30 -4.46 6.35 22.06
CA ILE A 30 -4.12 5.51 23.21
C ILE A 30 -5.11 4.34 23.30
N LEU A 31 -4.58 3.12 23.32
CA LEU A 31 -5.34 1.90 23.50
C LEU A 31 -5.19 1.43 24.96
N GLU A 32 -6.29 1.33 25.66
CA GLU A 32 -6.32 0.76 27.01
C GLU A 32 -6.55 -0.74 26.94
N LEU A 33 -5.57 -1.51 27.45
CA LEU A 33 -5.60 -2.97 27.43
C LEU A 33 -6.02 -3.47 28.82
N PRO A 34 -7.08 -4.30 28.94
CA PRO A 34 -7.51 -4.82 30.21
C PRO A 34 -6.45 -5.73 30.87
N GLU A 35 -6.41 -5.75 32.21
CA GLU A 35 -5.48 -6.56 32.98
C GLU A 35 -5.56 -8.05 32.63
N ALA A 36 -6.77 -8.55 32.38
CA ALA A 36 -7.00 -9.95 32.05
C ALA A 36 -6.42 -10.40 30.71
N LEU A 37 -6.04 -9.47 29.82
CA LEU A 37 -5.49 -9.80 28.51
C LEU A 37 -3.99 -10.13 28.61
N PRO A 38 -3.54 -11.37 28.36
CA PRO A 38 -2.13 -11.72 28.39
C PRO A 38 -1.33 -10.97 27.32
N TYR A 39 -0.14 -10.51 27.68
CA TYR A 39 0.75 -9.85 26.70
C TYR A 39 1.11 -10.76 25.53
N ILE A 40 1.25 -12.06 25.81
CA ILE A 40 1.60 -13.03 24.77
C ILE A 40 0.52 -13.11 23.68
N ASP A 41 -0.75 -13.03 24.06
CA ASP A 41 -1.87 -13.08 23.11
C ASP A 41 -1.88 -11.83 22.21
N ILE A 42 -1.56 -10.66 22.78
CA ILE A 42 -1.41 -9.42 22.00
C ILE A 42 -0.28 -9.56 20.99
N ILE A 43 0.89 -10.01 21.45
CA ILE A 43 2.08 -10.19 20.60
C ILE A 43 1.79 -11.21 19.49
N VAL A 44 1.22 -12.37 19.83
CA VAL A 44 0.90 -13.42 18.86
C VAL A 44 -0.10 -12.93 17.81
N ASN A 45 -1.18 -12.25 18.23
CA ASN A 45 -2.16 -11.74 17.28
C ASN A 45 -1.58 -10.66 16.36
N VAL A 46 -0.80 -9.71 16.89
CA VAL A 46 -0.13 -8.68 16.08
C VAL A 46 0.88 -9.32 15.10
N MET A 47 1.67 -10.28 15.55
CA MET A 47 2.63 -10.99 14.69
C MET A 47 1.91 -11.81 13.61
N ASN A 48 0.81 -12.48 13.93
CA ASN A 48 0.01 -13.20 12.93
C ASN A 48 -0.53 -12.26 11.86
N LEU A 49 -1.08 -11.10 12.24
CA LEU A 49 -1.54 -10.09 11.28
C LEU A 49 -0.40 -9.59 10.37
N ILE A 50 0.78 -9.35 10.94
CA ILE A 50 1.96 -8.93 10.15
C ILE A 50 2.38 -10.05 9.18
N PHE A 51 2.43 -11.31 9.64
CA PHE A 51 2.80 -12.44 8.81
C PHE A 51 1.75 -12.75 7.74
N GLU A 52 0.47 -12.59 8.03
CA GLU A 52 -0.60 -12.74 7.04
C GLU A 52 -0.50 -11.65 5.96
N GLU A 53 -0.26 -10.40 6.35
CA GLU A 53 -0.06 -9.29 5.41
C GLU A 53 1.21 -9.47 4.56
N GLU A 54 2.32 -9.86 5.17
CA GLU A 54 3.59 -10.11 4.45
C GLU A 54 3.50 -11.36 3.58
N GLY A 55 2.88 -12.42 4.05
CA GLY A 55 2.69 -13.66 3.30
C GLY A 55 1.81 -13.46 2.07
N ASN A 56 0.67 -12.81 2.23
CA ASN A 56 -0.22 -12.47 1.13
C ASN A 56 0.45 -11.51 0.14
N SER A 57 1.19 -10.53 0.63
CA SER A 57 1.96 -9.60 -0.22
C SER A 57 3.01 -10.31 -1.06
N ALA A 58 3.76 -11.26 -0.49
CA ALA A 58 4.80 -12.00 -1.21
C ALA A 58 4.21 -12.95 -2.28
N ILE A 59 3.08 -13.60 -2.00
CA ILE A 59 2.37 -14.46 -2.94
C ILE A 59 1.78 -13.62 -4.08
N LEU A 60 1.16 -12.50 -3.75
CA LEU A 60 0.62 -11.56 -4.72
C LEU A 60 1.72 -10.95 -5.59
N GLU A 61 2.85 -10.56 -5.01
CA GLU A 61 4.02 -10.07 -5.74
C GLU A 61 4.52 -11.10 -6.75
N LYS A 62 4.62 -12.36 -6.32
CA LYS A 62 5.01 -13.46 -7.21
C LYS A 62 3.99 -13.65 -8.34
N TYR A 63 2.70 -13.67 -8.01
CA TYR A 63 1.63 -13.82 -8.99
C TYR A 63 1.68 -12.73 -10.07
N VAL A 64 1.79 -11.45 -9.66
CA VAL A 64 1.85 -10.33 -10.61
C VAL A 64 3.15 -10.37 -11.44
N LYS A 65 4.27 -10.74 -10.84
CA LYS A 65 5.52 -10.96 -11.60
C LYS A 65 5.38 -12.06 -12.64
N ASP A 66 4.72 -13.16 -12.29
CA ASP A 66 4.48 -14.28 -13.22
C ASP A 66 3.60 -13.82 -14.40
N ILE A 67 2.60 -12.95 -14.17
CA ILE A 67 1.81 -12.32 -15.25
C ILE A 67 2.70 -11.42 -16.11
N LEU A 68 3.43 -10.48 -15.52
CA LEU A 68 4.23 -9.48 -16.22
C LEU A 68 5.35 -10.09 -17.07
N TYR A 69 5.87 -11.23 -16.67
CA TYR A 69 6.94 -11.95 -17.38
C TYR A 69 6.44 -13.14 -18.20
N GLU A 70 5.12 -13.23 -18.44
CA GLU A 70 4.48 -14.28 -19.24
C GLU A 70 4.82 -15.71 -18.77
N ASN A 71 4.99 -15.89 -17.45
CA ASN A 71 5.30 -17.21 -16.87
C ASN A 71 4.08 -18.13 -16.75
N TYR A 72 2.91 -17.69 -17.20
CA TYR A 72 1.70 -18.50 -17.25
C TYR A 72 1.51 -19.09 -18.66
N SER A 73 1.52 -20.41 -18.74
CA SER A 73 1.13 -21.16 -19.94
C SER A 73 -0.38 -21.43 -20.01
N ASP A 74 -1.06 -21.34 -18.88
CA ASP A 74 -2.49 -21.61 -18.72
C ASP A 74 -3.23 -20.35 -18.20
N ARG A 75 -4.07 -19.78 -19.08
CA ARG A 75 -4.88 -18.59 -18.77
C ARG A 75 -5.95 -18.86 -17.72
N VAL A 76 -6.53 -20.07 -17.69
CA VAL A 76 -7.55 -20.44 -16.71
C VAL A 76 -6.95 -20.44 -15.30
N LEU A 77 -5.78 -21.06 -15.15
CA LEU A 77 -5.07 -21.09 -13.88
C LEU A 77 -4.64 -19.68 -13.44
N MET A 78 -4.26 -18.82 -14.38
CA MET A 78 -3.93 -17.42 -14.11
C MET A 78 -5.15 -16.68 -13.56
N ALA A 79 -6.32 -16.81 -14.20
CA ALA A 79 -7.56 -16.18 -13.78
C ALA A 79 -8.05 -16.69 -12.41
N GLU A 80 -8.02 -18.02 -12.20
CA GLU A 80 -8.39 -18.60 -10.89
C GLU A 80 -7.53 -18.06 -9.74
N ARG A 81 -6.23 -17.93 -9.96
CA ARG A 81 -5.33 -17.33 -8.97
C ARG A 81 -5.59 -15.85 -8.76
N GLY A 82 -5.90 -15.09 -9.81
CA GLY A 82 -6.30 -13.69 -9.71
C GLY A 82 -7.48 -13.49 -8.79
N ARG A 83 -8.51 -14.31 -8.94
CA ARG A 83 -9.71 -14.26 -8.10
C ARG A 83 -9.44 -14.50 -6.62
N LEU A 84 -8.41 -15.28 -6.25
CA LEU A 84 -7.99 -15.44 -4.85
C LEU A 84 -7.47 -14.13 -4.23
N PHE A 85 -7.02 -13.20 -5.06
CA PHE A 85 -6.56 -11.86 -4.67
C PHE A 85 -7.58 -10.76 -4.93
N GLY A 86 -8.81 -11.13 -5.33
CA GLY A 86 -9.87 -10.17 -5.67
C GLY A 86 -9.70 -9.52 -7.05
N MET A 87 -8.83 -10.05 -7.92
CA MET A 87 -8.54 -9.48 -9.24
C MET A 87 -9.26 -10.26 -10.34
N ASP A 88 -10.02 -9.58 -11.20
CA ASP A 88 -10.60 -10.18 -12.42
C ASP A 88 -9.73 -9.89 -13.66
N VAL A 89 -8.65 -10.66 -13.80
CA VAL A 89 -7.68 -10.49 -14.90
C VAL A 89 -8.21 -10.90 -16.28
N GLU A 90 -9.42 -11.42 -16.37
CA GLU A 90 -10.05 -11.80 -17.65
C GLU A 90 -10.93 -10.69 -18.22
N HIS A 91 -11.59 -9.92 -17.37
CA HIS A 91 -12.64 -8.99 -17.78
C HIS A 91 -12.29 -7.54 -17.51
N ASP A 92 -11.49 -7.27 -16.49
CA ASP A 92 -11.18 -5.91 -16.06
C ASP A 92 -9.91 -5.35 -16.70
N TRP A 93 -9.80 -4.02 -16.63
CA TRP A 93 -8.65 -3.27 -17.09
C TRP A 93 -7.83 -2.79 -15.90
N PHE A 94 -6.53 -2.73 -16.06
CA PHE A 94 -5.62 -2.30 -15.01
C PHE A 94 -4.89 -1.02 -15.39
N ALA A 95 -4.90 -0.05 -14.46
CA ALA A 95 -3.93 1.02 -14.45
C ALA A 95 -2.64 0.49 -13.81
N ALA A 96 -1.53 0.54 -14.52
CA ALA A 96 -0.23 0.17 -13.99
C ALA A 96 0.64 1.43 -13.85
N VAL A 97 1.13 1.71 -12.64
CA VAL A 97 2.06 2.79 -12.36
C VAL A 97 3.32 2.22 -11.74
N VAL A 98 4.44 2.35 -12.42
CA VAL A 98 5.76 1.96 -11.92
C VAL A 98 6.47 3.20 -11.40
N ILE A 99 6.85 3.20 -10.14
CA ILE A 99 7.68 4.23 -9.51
C ILE A 99 9.00 3.57 -9.13
N ASN A 100 10.11 3.99 -9.74
CA ASN A 100 11.39 3.34 -9.55
C ASN A 100 12.53 4.36 -9.46
N PHE A 101 13.63 4.01 -8.78
CA PHE A 101 14.85 4.82 -8.84
C PHE A 101 15.51 4.72 -10.20
N ARG A 102 16.10 5.81 -10.64
CA ARG A 102 16.92 5.82 -11.86
C ARG A 102 18.08 4.83 -11.73
N LYS A 103 18.48 4.20 -12.83
CA LYS A 103 19.45 3.09 -12.86
C LYS A 103 20.75 3.41 -12.10
N MET A 104 21.23 4.66 -12.20
CA MET A 104 22.50 5.11 -11.61
C MET A 104 22.36 5.58 -10.16
N VAL A 105 21.14 5.64 -9.61
CA VAL A 105 20.93 6.09 -8.25
C VAL A 105 21.19 4.92 -7.29
N VAL A 106 22.03 5.17 -6.29
CA VAL A 106 22.12 4.33 -5.08
C VAL A 106 21.26 5.02 -4.02
N PRO A 107 20.07 4.48 -3.72
CA PRO A 107 19.12 5.13 -2.84
C PRO A 107 19.58 5.05 -1.38
N ASP A 108 19.45 6.15 -0.66
CA ASP A 108 19.58 6.23 0.79
C ASP A 108 18.23 6.11 1.50
N GLU A 109 18.22 6.23 2.83
CA GLU A 109 16.98 6.10 3.61
C GLU A 109 15.97 7.23 3.31
N GLN A 110 16.44 8.43 3.01
CA GLN A 110 15.58 9.57 2.68
C GLN A 110 14.94 9.37 1.31
N ASP A 111 15.68 8.84 0.35
CA ASP A 111 15.15 8.45 -0.96
C ASP A 111 14.03 7.42 -0.82
N TRP A 112 14.22 6.40 0.02
CA TRP A 112 13.19 5.40 0.30
C TRP A 112 11.97 5.98 1.00
N LYS A 113 12.11 6.98 1.88
CA LYS A 113 10.97 7.70 2.45
C LYS A 113 10.20 8.46 1.36
N GLY A 114 10.90 9.15 0.48
CA GLY A 114 10.31 9.90 -0.64
C GLY A 114 9.49 9.01 -1.57
N ILE A 115 10.07 7.91 -2.05
CA ILE A 115 9.37 7.00 -2.97
C ILE A 115 8.19 6.29 -2.31
N ARG A 116 8.27 5.94 -1.01
CA ARG A 116 7.14 5.40 -0.24
C ARG A 116 6.02 6.40 -0.10
N PHE A 117 6.35 7.68 0.12
CA PHE A 117 5.35 8.73 0.24
C PHE A 117 4.64 8.99 -1.09
N LEU A 118 5.38 9.04 -2.19
CA LEU A 118 4.83 9.15 -3.54
C LEU A 118 3.91 7.95 -3.86
N ALA A 119 4.34 6.73 -3.58
CA ALA A 119 3.53 5.54 -3.81
C ALA A 119 2.23 5.55 -3.00
N ARG A 120 2.27 6.03 -1.75
CA ARG A 120 1.06 6.19 -0.92
C ARG A 120 0.12 7.26 -1.46
N ALA A 121 0.65 8.37 -1.94
CA ALA A 121 -0.15 9.44 -2.53
C ALA A 121 -0.89 8.96 -3.79
N VAL A 122 -0.21 8.23 -4.66
CA VAL A 122 -0.81 7.62 -5.86
C VAL A 122 -1.90 6.60 -5.50
N LEU A 123 -1.64 5.73 -4.52
CA LEU A 123 -2.64 4.78 -4.04
C LEU A 123 -3.85 5.48 -3.40
N GLY A 124 -3.61 6.57 -2.67
CA GLY A 124 -4.69 7.40 -2.11
C GLY A 124 -5.59 7.95 -3.21
N LEU A 125 -5.00 8.48 -4.27
CA LEU A 125 -5.73 8.96 -5.43
C LEU A 125 -6.59 7.84 -6.06
N PHE A 126 -6.03 6.65 -6.25
CA PHE A 126 -6.78 5.52 -6.79
C PHE A 126 -7.98 5.14 -5.90
N ARG A 127 -7.79 5.08 -4.59
CA ARG A 127 -8.85 4.73 -3.62
C ARG A 127 -9.99 5.75 -3.53
N GLU A 128 -9.70 7.00 -3.85
CA GLU A 128 -10.70 8.08 -3.86
C GLU A 128 -11.54 8.11 -5.14
N ARG A 129 -11.17 7.33 -6.15
CA ARG A 129 -11.86 7.28 -7.45
C ARG A 129 -12.90 6.16 -7.48
N ALA A 130 -14.14 6.54 -7.78
CA ALA A 130 -15.26 5.59 -7.91
C ALA A 130 -15.11 4.62 -9.09
N GLU A 131 -14.26 4.97 -10.05
CA GLU A 131 -13.94 4.17 -11.24
C GLU A 131 -12.99 3.00 -10.96
N ILE A 132 -12.33 3.01 -9.80
CA ILE A 132 -11.39 1.98 -9.36
C ILE A 132 -12.08 1.06 -8.37
N THR A 133 -12.08 -0.22 -8.68
CA THR A 133 -12.68 -1.26 -7.84
C THR A 133 -11.71 -1.80 -6.79
N GLU A 134 -10.44 -1.96 -7.18
CA GLU A 134 -9.39 -2.45 -6.28
C GLU A 134 -8.04 -1.79 -6.63
N CYS A 135 -7.16 -1.64 -5.65
CA CYS A 135 -5.81 -1.17 -5.89
C CYS A 135 -4.79 -1.82 -4.96
N ILE A 136 -3.67 -2.23 -5.54
CA ILE A 136 -2.60 -2.94 -4.84
C ILE A 136 -1.24 -2.29 -5.09
N ARG A 137 -0.36 -2.44 -4.09
CA ARG A 137 1.04 -2.00 -4.16
C ARG A 137 1.96 -3.20 -4.05
N ILE A 138 2.81 -3.35 -5.04
CA ILE A 138 3.77 -4.45 -5.13
C ILE A 138 5.18 -3.87 -5.00
N PRO A 139 5.97 -4.32 -4.03
CA PRO A 139 7.36 -3.88 -3.91
C PRO A 139 8.21 -4.43 -5.06
N LEU A 140 9.04 -3.58 -5.62
CA LEU A 140 10.06 -3.95 -6.59
C LEU A 140 11.44 -3.76 -5.97
N LYS A 141 12.47 -4.36 -6.56
CA LYS A 141 13.87 -4.24 -6.10
C LYS A 141 14.33 -2.79 -5.88
N LYS A 142 13.81 -1.85 -6.68
CA LYS A 142 14.20 -0.43 -6.64
C LYS A 142 13.00 0.53 -6.61
N GLY A 143 11.84 0.08 -6.14
CA GLY A 143 10.66 0.94 -6.10
C GLY A 143 9.36 0.17 -5.87
N TYR A 144 8.31 0.60 -6.57
CA TYR A 144 6.98 0.01 -6.46
C TYR A 144 6.30 -0.09 -7.83
N LEU A 145 5.52 -1.15 -7.99
CA LEU A 145 4.47 -1.24 -8.99
C LEU A 145 3.14 -1.04 -8.25
N LEU A 146 2.31 -0.14 -8.75
CA LEU A 146 0.96 0.11 -8.29
C LEU A 146 0.01 -0.35 -9.39
N LEU A 147 -0.95 -1.17 -9.04
CA LEU A 147 -2.02 -1.61 -9.93
C LEU A 147 -3.35 -1.10 -9.38
N ALA A 148 -4.18 -0.59 -10.25
CA ALA A 148 -5.56 -0.22 -9.94
C ALA A 148 -6.48 -0.84 -10.98
N GLU A 149 -7.49 -1.57 -10.51
CA GLU A 149 -8.45 -2.31 -11.31
C GLU A 149 -9.65 -1.43 -11.63
N GLY A 150 -10.16 -1.51 -12.85
CA GLY A 150 -11.34 -0.81 -13.28
C GLY A 150 -12.09 -1.55 -14.38
N GLU A 151 -13.40 -1.44 -14.41
CA GLU A 151 -14.29 -2.19 -15.28
C GLU A 151 -14.07 -1.91 -16.78
N THR A 152 -13.58 -0.71 -17.14
CA THR A 152 -13.42 -0.30 -18.54
C THR A 152 -12.11 0.43 -18.78
N GLU A 153 -11.59 0.34 -20.02
CA GLU A 153 -10.38 1.05 -20.43
C GLU A 153 -10.49 2.57 -20.26
N ASP A 154 -11.63 3.13 -20.62
CA ASP A 154 -11.85 4.58 -20.56
C ASP A 154 -11.81 5.09 -19.11
N LYS A 155 -12.41 4.36 -18.16
CA LYS A 155 -12.34 4.68 -16.73
C LYS A 155 -10.89 4.67 -16.23
N VAL A 156 -10.15 3.61 -16.53
CA VAL A 156 -8.75 3.45 -16.15
C VAL A 156 -7.87 4.53 -16.77
N ARG A 157 -8.05 4.86 -18.05
CA ARG A 157 -7.31 5.92 -18.75
C ARG A 157 -7.61 7.30 -18.18
N MET A 158 -8.85 7.59 -17.83
CA MET A 158 -9.24 8.86 -17.21
C MET A 158 -8.52 9.04 -15.87
N VAL A 159 -8.51 8.02 -15.01
CA VAL A 159 -7.83 8.06 -13.71
C VAL A 159 -6.32 8.24 -13.90
N LEU A 160 -5.71 7.59 -14.90
CA LEU A 160 -4.30 7.79 -15.21
C LEU A 160 -3.99 9.20 -15.73
N ALA A 161 -4.87 9.80 -16.53
CA ALA A 161 -4.71 11.17 -16.99
C ALA A 161 -4.73 12.15 -15.82
N ASP A 162 -5.67 11.97 -14.90
CA ASP A 162 -5.80 12.78 -13.69
C ASP A 162 -4.58 12.67 -12.78
N LEU A 163 -3.95 11.49 -12.70
CA LEU A 163 -2.76 11.27 -11.89
C LEU A 163 -1.65 12.28 -12.20
N PHE A 164 -1.42 12.62 -13.47
CA PHE A 164 -0.38 13.54 -13.88
C PHE A 164 -0.78 15.01 -13.79
N THR A 165 -2.07 15.29 -13.60
CA THR A 165 -2.60 16.66 -13.41
C THR A 165 -2.76 17.00 -11.94
N GLU A 166 -2.76 16.02 -11.04
CA GLU A 166 -2.91 16.21 -9.60
C GLU A 166 -1.70 16.96 -9.02
N GLU A 167 -1.95 18.15 -8.46
CA GLU A 167 -0.91 19.06 -7.97
C GLU A 167 0.00 18.39 -6.93
N LYS A 168 -0.60 17.68 -5.97
CA LYS A 168 0.15 16.97 -4.91
C LYS A 168 1.09 15.90 -5.47
N ILE A 169 0.67 15.18 -6.50
CA ILE A 169 1.51 14.17 -7.16
C ILE A 169 2.64 14.84 -7.92
N ARG A 170 2.34 15.95 -8.61
CA ARG A 170 3.35 16.74 -9.33
C ARG A 170 4.41 17.31 -8.41
N GLU A 171 4.02 17.92 -7.29
CA GLU A 171 4.97 18.44 -6.29
C GLU A 171 5.92 17.37 -5.77
N LEU A 172 5.36 16.19 -5.42
CA LEU A 172 6.15 15.04 -4.96
C LEU A 172 7.06 14.48 -6.06
N TRP A 173 6.58 14.49 -7.28
CA TRP A 173 7.35 14.08 -8.44
C TRP A 173 8.52 15.05 -8.70
N ASP A 174 8.25 16.34 -8.75
CA ASP A 174 9.25 17.36 -9.04
C ASP A 174 10.35 17.39 -7.97
N ALA A 175 9.99 17.16 -6.72
CA ALA A 175 10.96 17.05 -5.62
C ALA A 175 11.91 15.84 -5.74
N GLY A 176 11.53 14.79 -6.48
CA GLY A 176 12.32 13.57 -6.68
C GLY A 176 12.76 13.31 -8.13
N ALA A 177 12.47 14.22 -9.06
CA ALA A 177 12.58 13.96 -10.51
C ALA A 177 13.99 13.56 -10.98
N ASP A 178 15.04 14.03 -10.33
CA ASP A 178 16.43 13.65 -10.66
C ASP A 178 16.77 12.21 -10.29
N ARG A 179 16.06 11.63 -9.34
CA ARG A 179 16.37 10.32 -8.76
C ARG A 179 15.34 9.24 -9.07
N ILE A 180 14.11 9.62 -9.38
CA ILE A 180 12.96 8.74 -9.57
C ILE A 180 12.49 8.77 -11.02
N VAL A 181 12.00 7.63 -11.50
CA VAL A 181 11.30 7.48 -12.79
C VAL A 181 9.91 6.93 -12.49
N CYS A 182 8.91 7.53 -13.12
CA CYS A 182 7.54 7.02 -13.10
C CYS A 182 7.09 6.73 -14.55
N ALA A 183 6.45 5.60 -14.72
CA ALA A 183 5.78 5.25 -15.96
C ALA A 183 4.38 4.76 -15.61
N ALA A 184 3.40 5.13 -16.42
CA ALA A 184 2.03 4.69 -16.24
C ALA A 184 1.43 4.25 -17.57
N GLY A 185 0.52 3.28 -17.51
CA GLY A 185 -0.19 2.75 -18.66
C GLY A 185 -1.38 1.90 -18.25
N SER A 186 -2.28 1.64 -19.22
CA SER A 186 -3.39 0.70 -19.06
C SER A 186 -3.01 -0.65 -19.66
N VAL A 187 -3.44 -1.74 -19.01
CA VAL A 187 -3.20 -3.13 -19.42
C VAL A 187 -4.51 -3.92 -19.27
N ARG A 188 -4.69 -4.90 -20.17
CA ARG A 188 -5.79 -5.88 -20.11
C ARG A 188 -5.23 -7.30 -20.04
#